data_2ab573c62df6faaead793a1203cf99c2
#
_entry.id   2ab573c62df6faaead793a1203cf99c2
#
_cell.length_a   1.000
_cell.length_b   1.000
_cell.length_c   1.000
_cell.angle_alpha   90.00
_cell.angle_beta   90.00
_cell.angle_gamma   90.00
#
_symmetry.space_group_name_H-M   'P 1'
#
loop_
_entity.id
_entity.type
_entity.pdbx_description
1 polymer ?
#
loop_
_entity_poly.entity_id
_entity_poly.type
_entity_poly.pdbx_seq_one_letter_code
_entity_poly.pdbx_strand_id
1 'polypeptide(L)'
;MKKFICTLLCMVLAVSVFTGCSQNSGGSTTTTTTISPMTLTLTAITDDTTTPEAIAQVQEFMNNISKSEFKTQVELRLMTADEYVNYIERTFAAANAQAEDTTASAEDTSADTVADTGNGVETEPLDNEGADDSAEVVTVELVTDEYGRLVEKYPDAEQNQLDIIFMTGRDMLKDFQSKGYLAALDEELSGDAKMINKYVYPTFIEAGKISGTQYAILNNRNLGNYKFLLIDKELADKYQFDTTSVKTLKDCEAFLDQVKEGESNVIPMNKEIDVANVQYVLGNESLLGCILGTSESTIPSLMYGQPAYVEHKVLLEKMVKGGYFADDPEKEGQRYAIEYVESYERAPEDNNWTDDHYVVVYEEPIASYEKLYSGMFGVSSTTKSVKRSMEIIRLLMTNAEYCNAYQYGISDTHYSLNDNGTIEILSDDYSMDLYHTGNVFLTYPTEDMPADIWEIYKEQNQNTVVGPYLLFPYDDQSYGEQSLSLVNRFITLSNQYMDQYQQTVMQSDALNAADYIAEAYARLIDTQLIIDNLSVLDVNLSGDPKTPGIVKLYMDYLTASLENS
;
A
#
# COMPACT_ATOMS: atom_id res chain seq x y z
N MET A 1 -35.62 -18.51 -26.79
CA MET A 1 -36.38 -19.25 -25.77
C MET A 1 -35.55 -20.43 -25.29
N LYS A 2 -34.81 -20.28 -24.22
CA LYS A 2 -34.38 -21.39 -23.34
C LYS A 2 -34.12 -20.74 -21.97
N LYS A 3 -35.04 -20.98 -21.06
CA LYS A 3 -34.97 -20.56 -19.66
C LYS A 3 -33.91 -21.40 -18.97
N PHE A 4 -32.90 -20.74 -18.41
CA PHE A 4 -32.03 -21.37 -17.41
C PHE A 4 -32.65 -21.14 -16.03
N ILE A 5 -33.12 -22.23 -15.45
CA ILE A 5 -33.55 -22.28 -14.06
C ILE A 5 -32.30 -22.46 -13.23
N CYS A 6 -31.93 -21.42 -12.46
CA CYS A 6 -30.91 -21.50 -11.45
C CYS A 6 -31.50 -22.20 -10.23
N THR A 7 -31.06 -23.44 -9.98
CA THR A 7 -31.52 -24.23 -8.84
C THR A 7 -30.71 -23.80 -7.60
N LEU A 8 -31.38 -23.08 -6.74
CA LEU A 8 -30.91 -22.71 -5.41
C LEU A 8 -30.76 -24.00 -4.56
N LEU A 9 -29.57 -24.48 -4.33
CA LEU A 9 -29.32 -25.60 -3.44
C LEU A 9 -29.15 -25.05 -2.01
N CYS A 10 -30.26 -24.99 -1.29
CA CYS A 10 -30.24 -24.77 0.17
C CYS A 10 -29.64 -26.01 0.85
N MET A 11 -28.39 -25.92 1.34
CA MET A 11 -27.89 -26.85 2.32
C MET A 11 -28.51 -26.52 3.67
N VAL A 12 -29.55 -27.27 4.03
CA VAL A 12 -30.09 -27.28 5.39
C VAL A 12 -29.14 -28.10 6.24
N LEU A 13 -28.29 -27.41 7.02
CA LEU A 13 -27.59 -28.02 8.13
C LEU A 13 -28.60 -28.29 9.25
N ALA A 14 -28.90 -29.55 9.48
CA ALA A 14 -29.78 -30.00 10.56
C ALA A 14 -29.10 -29.70 11.90
N VAL A 15 -29.56 -28.66 12.57
CA VAL A 15 -29.30 -28.45 14.00
C VAL A 15 -30.19 -29.40 14.77
N SER A 16 -29.62 -30.44 15.36
CA SER A 16 -30.31 -31.30 16.30
C SER A 16 -30.53 -30.54 17.62
N VAL A 17 -31.72 -29.99 17.76
CA VAL A 17 -32.17 -29.39 19.03
C VAL A 17 -32.57 -30.52 19.98
N PHE A 18 -31.79 -30.78 21.01
CA PHE A 18 -32.22 -31.54 22.17
C PHE A 18 -32.97 -30.61 23.11
N THR A 19 -34.29 -30.66 23.09
CA THR A 19 -35.15 -30.01 24.07
C THR A 19 -35.16 -30.84 25.35
N GLY A 20 -34.38 -30.44 26.35
CA GLY A 20 -34.55 -30.86 27.73
C GLY A 20 -35.37 -29.80 28.46
N CYS A 21 -36.65 -30.07 28.75
CA CYS A 21 -37.44 -29.23 29.64
C CYS A 21 -36.98 -29.41 31.11
N SER A 22 -36.40 -28.35 31.68
CA SER A 22 -36.34 -28.16 33.12
C SER A 22 -36.78 -26.73 33.40
N GLN A 23 -37.95 -26.60 34.05
CA GLN A 23 -38.38 -25.33 34.66
C GLN A 23 -37.47 -24.99 35.83
N ASN A 24 -36.70 -23.89 35.71
CA ASN A 24 -36.42 -23.06 36.88
C ASN A 24 -36.08 -21.62 36.46
N SER A 25 -36.52 -20.70 37.24
CA SER A 25 -36.53 -19.25 37.07
C SER A 25 -35.14 -18.63 36.91
N GLY A 26 -34.96 -17.76 35.91
CA GLY A 26 -33.86 -16.78 35.86
C GLY A 26 -32.61 -17.25 35.16
N GLY A 27 -32.70 -18.14 34.16
CA GLY A 27 -31.54 -18.62 33.41
C GLY A 27 -31.30 -17.80 32.14
N SER A 28 -30.09 -17.34 31.96
CA SER A 28 -29.55 -16.89 30.65
C SER A 28 -29.74 -18.00 29.62
N THR A 29 -30.27 -17.69 28.45
CA THR A 29 -30.39 -18.64 27.34
C THR A 29 -29.01 -18.80 26.72
N THR A 30 -28.49 -20.02 26.65
CA THR A 30 -27.15 -20.32 26.10
C THR A 30 -27.20 -21.39 25.02
N THR A 31 -26.24 -21.39 24.14
CA THR A 31 -25.98 -22.44 23.16
C THR A 31 -24.51 -22.88 23.27
N THR A 32 -24.16 -23.98 22.60
CA THR A 32 -22.78 -24.47 22.56
C THR A 32 -22.22 -24.35 21.13
N THR A 33 -20.97 -23.93 21.01
CA THR A 33 -20.25 -23.84 19.76
C THR A 33 -18.79 -24.27 19.96
N THR A 34 -18.10 -24.61 18.87
CA THR A 34 -16.66 -24.91 18.92
C THR A 34 -15.79 -23.66 18.74
N ILE A 35 -16.40 -22.52 18.41
CA ILE A 35 -15.69 -21.25 18.17
C ILE A 35 -16.41 -20.16 18.97
N SER A 36 -15.70 -19.49 19.87
CA SER A 36 -16.25 -18.39 20.68
C SER A 36 -16.51 -17.15 19.81
N PRO A 37 -17.66 -16.48 19.92
CA PRO A 37 -17.89 -15.17 19.37
C PRO A 37 -16.82 -14.17 19.86
N MET A 38 -16.30 -13.35 18.94
CA MET A 38 -15.26 -12.37 19.24
C MET A 38 -15.55 -11.06 18.51
N THR A 39 -15.19 -9.94 19.13
CA THR A 39 -15.19 -8.62 18.48
C THR A 39 -13.76 -8.14 18.36
N LEU A 40 -13.39 -7.76 17.11
CA LEU A 40 -12.14 -7.14 16.76
C LEU A 40 -12.39 -5.69 16.35
N THR A 41 -11.35 -4.86 16.39
CA THR A 41 -11.38 -3.50 15.84
C THR A 41 -10.64 -3.45 14.51
N LEU A 42 -11.19 -2.72 13.54
CA LEU A 42 -10.52 -2.32 12.32
C LEU A 42 -10.40 -0.80 12.32
N THR A 43 -9.17 -0.32 12.47
CA THR A 43 -8.87 1.11 12.58
C THR A 43 -8.23 1.57 11.27
N ALA A 44 -8.85 2.54 10.60
CA ALA A 44 -8.42 3.01 9.27
C ALA A 44 -8.73 4.50 9.04
N ILE A 45 -8.22 5.01 7.94
CA ILE A 45 -8.39 6.39 7.49
C ILE A 45 -9.61 6.48 6.58
N THR A 46 -10.41 7.51 6.78
CA THR A 46 -11.57 7.87 5.94
C THR A 46 -11.58 9.39 5.67
N ASP A 47 -12.43 9.81 4.75
CA ASP A 47 -12.66 11.22 4.47
C ASP A 47 -13.51 11.89 5.56
N ASP A 48 -13.43 13.20 5.64
CA ASP A 48 -14.16 14.02 6.62
C ASP A 48 -15.69 14.09 6.36
N THR A 49 -16.14 13.67 5.18
CA THR A 49 -17.56 13.52 4.84
C THR A 49 -18.21 12.28 5.45
N THR A 50 -17.42 11.27 5.81
CA THR A 50 -17.94 10.01 6.35
C THR A 50 -18.61 10.19 7.72
N THR A 51 -19.87 9.79 7.82
CA THR A 51 -20.71 9.98 9.01
C THR A 51 -20.70 8.75 9.93
N PRO A 52 -20.88 8.92 11.25
CA PRO A 52 -21.03 7.81 12.18
C PRO A 52 -22.19 6.86 11.84
N GLU A 53 -23.27 7.40 11.31
CA GLU A 53 -24.46 6.65 10.89
C GLU A 53 -24.15 5.74 9.72
N ALA A 54 -23.43 6.22 8.71
CA ALA A 54 -23.01 5.44 7.57
C ALA A 54 -21.99 4.35 7.98
N ILE A 55 -21.03 4.68 8.85
CA ILE A 55 -20.10 3.69 9.43
C ILE A 55 -20.87 2.55 10.11
N ALA A 56 -21.89 2.87 10.92
CA ALA A 56 -22.67 1.86 11.60
C ALA A 56 -23.42 0.93 10.64
N GLN A 57 -23.99 1.45 9.55
CA GLN A 57 -24.68 0.65 8.52
C GLN A 57 -23.71 -0.29 7.80
N VAL A 58 -22.55 0.24 7.39
CA VAL A 58 -21.50 -0.54 6.71
C VAL A 58 -20.96 -1.63 7.65
N GLN A 59 -20.69 -1.29 8.91
CA GLN A 59 -20.25 -2.23 9.91
C GLN A 59 -21.26 -3.37 10.12
N GLU A 60 -22.56 -3.06 10.19
CA GLU A 60 -23.60 -4.09 10.32
C GLU A 60 -23.59 -5.05 9.13
N PHE A 61 -23.53 -4.51 7.91
CA PHE A 61 -23.47 -5.32 6.70
C PHE A 61 -22.24 -6.25 6.69
N MET A 62 -21.06 -5.70 6.92
CA MET A 62 -19.80 -6.45 6.98
C MET A 62 -19.86 -7.54 8.06
N ASN A 63 -20.46 -7.24 9.20
CA ASN A 63 -20.62 -8.17 10.31
C ASN A 63 -21.58 -9.33 10.01
N ASN A 64 -22.54 -9.18 9.12
CA ASN A 64 -23.36 -10.31 8.68
C ASN A 64 -22.53 -11.39 7.98
N ILE A 65 -21.50 -10.98 7.21
CA ILE A 65 -20.57 -11.89 6.53
C ILE A 65 -19.58 -12.50 7.53
N SER A 66 -18.85 -11.66 8.28
CA SER A 66 -17.78 -12.14 9.17
C SER A 66 -18.27 -12.97 10.35
N LYS A 67 -19.43 -12.65 10.91
CA LYS A 67 -20.10 -13.48 11.94
C LYS A 67 -20.49 -14.85 11.40
N SER A 68 -21.01 -14.89 10.15
CA SER A 68 -21.42 -16.15 9.52
C SER A 68 -20.22 -17.06 9.21
N GLU A 69 -19.11 -16.49 8.73
CA GLU A 69 -17.94 -17.28 8.35
C GLU A 69 -17.05 -17.66 9.53
N PHE A 70 -16.82 -16.73 10.48
CA PHE A 70 -15.77 -16.87 11.48
C PHE A 70 -16.22 -16.66 12.92
N LYS A 71 -17.49 -16.40 13.19
CA LYS A 71 -17.95 -15.96 14.50
C LYS A 71 -17.20 -14.71 15.00
N THR A 72 -16.83 -13.82 14.07
CA THR A 72 -16.10 -12.58 14.36
C THR A 72 -16.96 -11.38 14.00
N GLN A 73 -17.11 -10.48 14.93
CA GLN A 73 -17.66 -9.15 14.73
C GLN A 73 -16.51 -8.15 14.59
N VAL A 74 -16.68 -7.14 13.75
CA VAL A 74 -15.71 -6.04 13.57
C VAL A 74 -16.37 -4.74 14.02
N GLU A 75 -15.68 -3.96 14.85
CA GLU A 75 -15.97 -2.56 15.11
C GLU A 75 -15.09 -1.70 14.23
N LEU A 76 -15.71 -0.92 13.32
CA LEU A 76 -15.01 0.00 12.45
C LEU A 76 -14.68 1.29 13.20
N ARG A 77 -13.39 1.64 13.28
CA ARG A 77 -12.87 2.88 13.85
C ARG A 77 -12.25 3.72 12.75
N LEU A 78 -13.10 4.43 12.03
CA LEU A 78 -12.70 5.26 10.90
C LEU A 78 -12.52 6.70 11.36
N MET A 79 -11.43 7.33 10.93
CA MET A 79 -11.09 8.71 11.28
C MET A 79 -10.24 9.36 10.20
N THR A 80 -10.11 10.68 10.23
CA THR A 80 -9.29 11.43 9.27
C THR A 80 -7.79 11.16 9.46
N ALA A 81 -7.01 11.39 8.42
CA ALA A 81 -5.56 11.17 8.44
C ALA A 81 -4.84 11.95 9.55
N ASP A 82 -5.29 13.17 9.84
CA ASP A 82 -4.69 14.05 10.86
C ASP A 82 -4.83 13.47 12.28
N GLU A 83 -5.89 12.72 12.53
CA GLU A 83 -6.16 12.12 13.85
C GLU A 83 -5.54 10.73 13.99
N TYR A 84 -5.35 10.03 12.89
CA TYR A 84 -5.09 8.60 12.82
C TYR A 84 -3.82 8.17 13.56
N VAL A 85 -2.67 8.72 13.24
CA VAL A 85 -1.38 8.30 13.83
C VAL A 85 -1.37 8.54 15.34
N ASN A 86 -1.84 9.70 15.78
CA ASN A 86 -1.95 10.03 17.20
C ASN A 86 -2.91 9.09 17.94
N TYR A 87 -3.98 8.67 17.27
CA TYR A 87 -4.92 7.69 17.85
C TYR A 87 -4.26 6.33 18.06
N ILE A 88 -3.57 5.80 17.04
CA ILE A 88 -2.87 4.51 17.11
C ILE A 88 -1.82 4.52 18.22
N GLU A 89 -0.94 5.54 18.25
CA GLU A 89 0.13 5.63 19.26
C GLU A 89 -0.42 5.70 20.69
N ARG A 90 -1.44 6.52 20.91
CA ARG A 90 -2.08 6.65 22.23
C ARG A 90 -2.77 5.37 22.65
N THR A 91 -3.49 4.72 21.73
CA THR A 91 -4.25 3.50 22.01
C THR A 91 -3.31 2.33 22.32
N PHE A 92 -2.21 2.22 21.55
CA PHE A 92 -1.19 1.21 21.80
C PHE A 92 -0.49 1.40 23.16
N ALA A 93 -0.13 2.63 23.50
CA ALA A 93 0.47 2.95 24.80
C ALA A 93 -0.48 2.59 25.97
N ALA A 94 -1.79 2.85 25.82
CA ALA A 94 -2.78 2.50 26.83
C ALA A 94 -2.99 0.99 26.94
N ALA A 95 -3.00 0.24 25.84
CA ALA A 95 -3.13 -1.21 25.83
C ALA A 95 -1.93 -1.89 26.54
N ASN A 96 -0.71 -1.42 26.28
CA ASN A 96 0.50 -1.93 26.95
C ASN A 96 0.51 -1.63 28.45
N ALA A 97 0.09 -0.43 28.87
CA ALA A 97 0.00 -0.08 30.29
C ALA A 97 -0.99 -0.98 31.06
N GLN A 98 -2.10 -1.38 30.42
CA GLN A 98 -3.07 -2.32 31.00
C GLN A 98 -2.50 -3.74 31.12
N ALA A 99 -1.69 -4.19 30.16
CA ALA A 99 -1.05 -5.50 30.20
C ALA A 99 -0.01 -5.59 31.33
N GLU A 100 0.77 -4.52 31.58
CA GLU A 100 1.73 -4.46 32.68
C GLU A 100 1.05 -4.48 34.06
N ASP A 101 -0.09 -3.79 34.22
CA ASP A 101 -0.83 -3.75 35.50
C ASP A 101 -1.48 -5.10 35.82
N THR A 102 -1.94 -5.83 34.80
CA THR A 102 -2.48 -7.19 34.98
C THR A 102 -1.41 -8.22 35.33
N THR A 103 -0.20 -8.09 34.79
CA THR A 103 0.94 -8.97 35.13
C THR A 103 1.46 -8.67 36.53
N ALA A 104 1.55 -7.41 36.93
CA ALA A 104 1.94 -7.01 38.28
C ALA A 104 0.95 -7.48 39.36
N SER A 105 -0.34 -7.45 39.06
CA SER A 105 -1.38 -7.95 39.99
C SER A 105 -1.44 -9.49 40.09
N ALA A 106 -0.95 -10.21 39.07
CA ALA A 106 -0.85 -11.67 39.08
C ALA A 106 0.37 -12.18 39.86
N GLU A 107 1.46 -11.41 39.90
CA GLU A 107 2.65 -11.75 40.72
C GLU A 107 2.44 -11.52 42.23
N ASP A 108 1.62 -10.54 42.61
CA ASP A 108 1.34 -10.23 44.03
C ASP A 108 0.38 -11.24 44.70
N THR A 109 -0.31 -12.10 43.93
CA THR A 109 -1.18 -13.17 44.46
C THR A 109 -0.50 -14.51 44.62
N SER A 110 0.79 -14.66 44.23
CA SER A 110 1.55 -15.91 44.34
C SER A 110 2.52 -16.00 45.53
N ALA A 111 2.54 -14.99 46.41
CA ALA A 111 3.53 -14.87 47.50
C ALA A 111 3.00 -15.21 48.90
N ASP A 112 2.03 -16.12 49.06
CA ASP A 112 1.70 -16.62 50.42
C ASP A 112 1.18 -18.07 50.42
N THR A 113 2.12 -19.02 50.31
CA THR A 113 2.00 -20.36 50.96
C THR A 113 3.33 -21.10 50.82
N VAL A 114 4.20 -20.94 51.83
CA VAL A 114 5.30 -21.89 52.08
C VAL A 114 4.92 -22.73 53.29
N ALA A 115 4.76 -24.03 53.09
CA ALA A 115 5.04 -25.02 54.11
C ALA A 115 5.27 -26.41 53.47
N ASP A 116 6.53 -26.74 53.40
CA ASP A 116 7.20 -27.96 53.82
C ASP A 116 6.49 -29.33 53.68
N THR A 117 7.02 -30.23 52.88
CA THR A 117 7.63 -31.52 53.25
C THR A 117 8.02 -32.32 52.00
N GLY A 118 9.26 -32.81 52.02
CA GLY A 118 9.88 -33.57 50.97
C GLY A 118 9.39 -34.99 50.76
N ASN A 119 9.58 -35.52 49.61
CA ASN A 119 10.34 -36.77 49.32
C ASN A 119 10.31 -37.05 47.79
N GLY A 120 11.48 -37.32 47.23
CA GLY A 120 11.66 -37.61 45.82
C GLY A 120 11.17 -38.98 45.39
N VAL A 121 10.77 -39.09 44.14
CA VAL A 121 10.94 -40.27 43.29
C VAL A 121 11.06 -39.78 41.84
N GLU A 122 12.19 -40.09 41.19
CA GLU A 122 12.39 -40.02 39.75
C GLU A 122 11.46 -40.99 39.02
N THR A 123 10.78 -40.52 37.98
CA THR A 123 10.28 -41.39 36.91
C THR A 123 10.42 -40.69 35.57
N GLU A 124 11.03 -41.39 34.61
CA GLU A 124 11.30 -41.01 33.23
C GLU A 124 10.03 -40.69 32.42
N PRO A 125 10.14 -39.95 31.32
CA PRO A 125 9.00 -39.56 30.48
C PRO A 125 8.56 -40.73 29.59
N LEU A 126 7.27 -41.04 29.64
CA LEU A 126 6.61 -41.86 28.63
C LEU A 126 6.10 -40.99 27.51
N ASP A 127 6.61 -41.24 26.32
CA ASP A 127 6.08 -40.77 25.05
C ASP A 127 4.58 -41.15 24.98
N ASN A 128 3.76 -40.15 24.71
CA ASN A 128 2.39 -40.39 24.31
C ASN A 128 2.04 -39.49 23.11
N GLU A 129 2.29 -40.05 21.92
CA GLU A 129 1.66 -39.59 20.68
C GLU A 129 0.17 -39.93 20.78
N GLY A 130 -0.63 -38.90 20.88
CA GLY A 130 -2.08 -39.00 20.78
C GLY A 130 -2.62 -37.58 20.56
N ALA A 131 -2.77 -37.19 19.30
CA ALA A 131 -3.54 -35.99 18.96
C ALA A 131 -5.00 -36.23 19.42
N ASP A 132 -5.35 -35.63 20.54
CA ASP A 132 -6.76 -35.53 20.98
C ASP A 132 -7.40 -34.36 20.19
N ASP A 133 -8.10 -34.70 19.12
CA ASP A 133 -8.88 -33.79 18.26
C ASP A 133 -10.28 -33.53 18.89
N SER A 134 -10.33 -33.35 20.21
CA SER A 134 -11.54 -32.92 20.88
C SER A 134 -11.64 -31.41 20.83
N ALA A 135 -12.37 -30.88 19.83
CA ALA A 135 -12.71 -29.47 19.78
C ALA A 135 -13.40 -29.05 21.09
N GLU A 136 -12.79 -28.10 21.80
CA GLU A 136 -13.33 -27.59 23.07
C GLU A 136 -14.69 -26.95 22.82
N VAL A 137 -15.72 -27.43 23.51
CA VAL A 137 -17.09 -26.94 23.36
C VAL A 137 -17.28 -25.73 24.26
N VAL A 138 -17.49 -24.57 23.65
CA VAL A 138 -17.71 -23.30 24.35
C VAL A 138 -19.20 -23.03 24.50
N THR A 139 -19.62 -22.60 25.69
CA THR A 139 -21.00 -22.16 25.97
C THR A 139 -21.12 -20.66 25.66
N VAL A 140 -22.07 -20.30 24.81
CA VAL A 140 -22.30 -18.92 24.37
C VAL A 140 -23.66 -18.43 24.86
N GLU A 141 -23.72 -17.19 25.35
CA GLU A 141 -24.95 -16.50 25.73
C GLU A 141 -25.76 -16.13 24.45
N LEU A 142 -27.08 -16.37 24.51
CA LEU A 142 -28.02 -15.93 23.48
C LEU A 142 -28.77 -14.69 23.95
N VAL A 143 -28.90 -13.72 23.05
CA VAL A 143 -29.70 -12.50 23.24
C VAL A 143 -30.81 -12.45 22.20
N THR A 144 -31.87 -11.70 22.49
CA THR A 144 -32.96 -11.49 21.54
C THR A 144 -32.66 -10.25 20.68
N ASP A 145 -32.61 -10.40 19.37
CA ASP A 145 -32.46 -9.27 18.44
C ASP A 145 -33.73 -8.43 18.33
N GLU A 146 -33.69 -7.35 17.57
CA GLU A 146 -34.83 -6.45 17.35
C GLU A 146 -36.05 -7.10 16.67
N TYR A 147 -35.81 -8.23 15.97
CA TYR A 147 -36.88 -9.04 15.34
C TYR A 147 -37.39 -10.16 16.24
N GLY A 148 -36.94 -10.23 17.49
CA GLY A 148 -37.34 -11.24 18.46
C GLY A 148 -36.68 -12.62 18.30
N ARG A 149 -35.58 -12.71 17.50
CA ARG A 149 -34.84 -13.96 17.27
C ARG A 149 -33.73 -14.11 18.29
N LEU A 150 -33.46 -15.33 18.71
CA LEU A 150 -32.31 -15.62 19.58
C LEU A 150 -31.04 -15.69 18.71
N VAL A 151 -30.10 -14.81 19.00
CA VAL A 151 -28.79 -14.71 18.31
C VAL A 151 -27.66 -14.81 19.33
N GLU A 152 -26.48 -15.27 18.88
CA GLU A 152 -25.30 -15.33 19.74
C GLU A 152 -24.86 -13.91 20.13
N LYS A 153 -24.55 -13.75 21.44
CA LYS A 153 -24.02 -12.48 21.96
C LYS A 153 -22.55 -12.36 21.67
N TYR A 154 -22.17 -11.24 21.08
CA TYR A 154 -20.78 -10.85 20.88
C TYR A 154 -20.35 -9.89 21.99
N PRO A 155 -19.12 -10.01 22.51
CA PRO A 155 -18.61 -9.02 23.46
C PRO A 155 -18.43 -7.66 22.78
N ASP A 156 -18.57 -6.57 23.53
CA ASP A 156 -18.20 -5.25 23.05
C ASP A 156 -16.67 -5.15 22.92
N ALA A 157 -16.19 -4.34 21.97
CA ALA A 157 -14.78 -4.01 21.89
C ALA A 157 -14.37 -3.13 23.09
N GLU A 158 -13.19 -3.38 23.62
CA GLU A 158 -12.65 -2.53 24.69
C GLU A 158 -12.21 -1.18 24.16
N GLN A 159 -12.25 -0.14 24.99
CA GLN A 159 -11.92 1.22 24.58
C GLN A 159 -10.52 1.34 23.94
N ASN A 160 -9.53 0.63 24.50
CA ASN A 160 -8.14 0.63 24.02
C ASN A 160 -7.79 -0.63 23.22
N GLN A 161 -8.79 -1.38 22.75
CA GLN A 161 -8.55 -2.53 21.89
C GLN A 161 -8.05 -2.07 20.53
N LEU A 162 -7.01 -2.74 20.02
CA LEU A 162 -6.41 -2.48 18.73
C LEU A 162 -6.06 -3.82 18.08
N ASP A 163 -6.70 -4.16 16.96
CA ASP A 163 -6.51 -5.45 16.29
C ASP A 163 -5.99 -5.28 14.87
N ILE A 164 -6.76 -4.70 13.97
CA ILE A 164 -6.37 -4.48 12.57
C ILE A 164 -6.09 -3.00 12.37
N ILE A 165 -4.91 -2.70 11.81
CA ILE A 165 -4.41 -1.34 11.62
C ILE A 165 -4.16 -1.13 10.14
N PHE A 166 -4.66 -0.03 9.60
CA PHE A 166 -4.33 0.42 8.27
C PHE A 166 -3.03 1.24 8.27
N MET A 167 -2.22 1.10 7.23
CA MET A 167 -0.98 1.86 7.08
C MET A 167 -0.82 2.35 5.64
N THR A 168 -0.19 3.50 5.46
CA THR A 168 0.24 4.03 4.16
C THR A 168 1.73 4.36 4.17
N GLY A 169 2.41 4.06 3.06
CA GLY A 169 3.84 4.29 2.96
C GLY A 169 4.69 3.26 3.71
N ARG A 170 5.85 2.96 3.15
CA ARG A 170 6.80 2.01 3.77
C ARG A 170 7.35 2.53 5.10
N ASP A 171 7.47 3.85 5.24
CA ASP A 171 8.01 4.45 6.46
C ASP A 171 7.09 4.22 7.66
N MET A 172 5.76 4.28 7.48
CA MET A 172 4.81 3.95 8.55
C MET A 172 4.89 2.47 8.92
N LEU A 173 5.00 1.56 7.94
CA LEU A 173 5.19 0.13 8.20
C LEU A 173 6.45 -0.12 9.05
N LYS A 174 7.57 0.50 8.69
CA LYS A 174 8.84 0.40 9.42
C LYS A 174 8.77 1.00 10.83
N ASP A 175 8.19 2.17 10.94
CA ASP A 175 8.04 2.86 12.22
C ASP A 175 7.19 2.01 13.18
N PHE A 176 6.06 1.52 12.74
CA PHE A 176 5.18 0.68 13.56
C PHE A 176 5.82 -0.67 13.91
N GLN A 177 6.55 -1.29 12.96
CA GLN A 177 7.30 -2.51 13.24
C GLN A 177 8.41 -2.26 14.26
N SER A 178 9.20 -1.18 14.11
CA SER A 178 10.31 -0.85 15.01
C SER A 178 9.85 -0.52 16.44
N LYS A 179 8.64 0.03 16.58
CA LYS A 179 7.99 0.30 17.86
C LYS A 179 7.34 -0.96 18.48
N GLY A 180 7.39 -2.10 17.77
CA GLY A 180 6.77 -3.34 18.23
C GLY A 180 5.23 -3.32 18.17
N TYR A 181 4.63 -2.49 17.33
CA TYR A 181 3.18 -2.38 17.19
C TYR A 181 2.56 -3.51 16.36
N LEU A 182 3.35 -4.22 15.56
CA LEU A 182 2.88 -5.19 14.59
C LEU A 182 3.20 -6.63 15.01
N ALA A 183 2.25 -7.53 14.82
CA ALA A 183 2.44 -8.97 14.93
C ALA A 183 3.03 -9.55 13.65
N ALA A 184 3.81 -10.64 13.75
CA ALA A 184 4.24 -11.43 12.60
C ALA A 184 3.05 -12.23 12.03
N LEU A 185 2.96 -12.34 10.69
CA LEU A 185 1.81 -12.90 9.97
C LEU A 185 2.15 -14.17 9.16
N ASP A 186 3.39 -14.66 9.23
CA ASP A 186 3.88 -15.76 8.38
C ASP A 186 3.10 -17.06 8.61
N GLU A 187 2.74 -17.36 9.84
CA GLU A 187 2.00 -18.58 10.21
C GLU A 187 0.61 -18.58 9.57
N GLU A 188 -0.15 -17.50 9.73
CA GLU A 188 -1.50 -17.39 9.19
C GLU A 188 -1.50 -17.31 7.66
N LEU A 189 -0.52 -16.62 7.06
CA LEU A 189 -0.41 -16.48 5.61
C LEU A 189 -0.02 -17.81 4.93
N SER A 190 0.69 -18.69 5.62
CA SER A 190 0.95 -20.07 5.18
C SER A 190 -0.20 -21.04 5.51
N GLY A 191 -1.01 -20.73 6.52
CA GLY A 191 -2.11 -21.50 7.08
C GLY A 191 -3.50 -21.11 6.53
N ASP A 192 -4.33 -20.60 7.41
CA ASP A 192 -5.76 -20.34 7.13
C ASP A 192 -5.98 -19.16 6.17
N ALA A 193 -5.09 -18.18 6.19
CA ALA A 193 -5.15 -17.02 5.29
C ALA A 193 -4.42 -17.23 3.93
N LYS A 194 -3.91 -18.43 3.63
CA LYS A 194 -3.16 -18.73 2.40
C LYS A 194 -3.87 -18.37 1.08
N MET A 195 -5.19 -18.21 1.12
CA MET A 195 -5.95 -17.77 -0.05
C MET A 195 -5.54 -16.38 -0.52
N ILE A 196 -5.04 -15.50 0.37
CA ILE A 196 -4.52 -14.18 0.03
C ILE A 196 -3.47 -14.29 -1.08
N ASN A 197 -2.54 -15.26 -0.99
CA ASN A 197 -1.48 -15.50 -2.00
C ASN A 197 -1.99 -15.85 -3.40
N LYS A 198 -3.27 -16.16 -3.57
CA LYS A 198 -3.88 -16.43 -4.88
C LYS A 198 -4.55 -15.21 -5.50
N TYR A 199 -4.94 -14.26 -4.66
CA TYR A 199 -5.68 -13.06 -5.06
C TYR A 199 -4.80 -11.83 -5.17
N VAL A 200 -3.76 -11.75 -4.33
CA VAL A 200 -2.84 -10.62 -4.27
C VAL A 200 -1.61 -10.90 -5.14
N TYR A 201 -1.20 -9.92 -5.92
CA TYR A 201 -0.02 -10.05 -6.78
C TYR A 201 1.25 -10.28 -5.92
N PRO A 202 2.15 -11.21 -6.31
CA PRO A 202 3.27 -11.62 -5.44
C PRO A 202 4.17 -10.48 -4.96
N THR A 203 4.37 -9.45 -5.79
CA THR A 203 5.17 -8.27 -5.42
C THR A 203 4.59 -7.55 -4.19
N PHE A 204 3.25 -7.47 -4.04
CA PHE A 204 2.62 -6.87 -2.87
C PHE A 204 2.79 -7.74 -1.62
N ILE A 205 2.76 -9.06 -1.75
CA ILE A 205 3.05 -9.96 -0.62
C ILE A 205 4.48 -9.75 -0.13
N GLU A 206 5.46 -9.77 -1.05
CA GLU A 206 6.87 -9.60 -0.70
C GLU A 206 7.16 -8.24 -0.08
N ALA A 207 6.51 -7.17 -0.56
CA ALA A 207 6.67 -5.82 -0.04
C ALA A 207 6.21 -5.63 1.41
N GLY A 208 5.34 -6.50 1.93
CA GLY A 208 4.87 -6.47 3.32
C GLY A 208 5.86 -7.03 4.34
N LYS A 209 7.05 -7.48 3.89
CA LYS A 209 8.09 -8.05 4.76
C LYS A 209 9.09 -7.01 5.25
N ILE A 210 9.54 -7.20 6.48
CA ILE A 210 10.72 -6.53 7.05
C ILE A 210 11.62 -7.62 7.60
N SER A 211 12.90 -7.64 7.19
CA SER A 211 13.89 -8.65 7.58
C SER A 211 13.39 -10.10 7.37
N GLY A 212 12.65 -10.34 6.29
CA GLY A 212 12.13 -11.64 5.91
C GLY A 212 10.83 -12.06 6.62
N THR A 213 10.36 -11.32 7.62
CA THR A 213 9.11 -11.57 8.36
C THR A 213 7.98 -10.73 7.81
N GLN A 214 6.81 -11.33 7.59
CA GLN A 214 5.61 -10.63 7.11
C GLN A 214 4.96 -9.84 8.25
N TYR A 215 4.75 -8.54 8.06
CA TYR A 215 4.09 -7.64 9.02
C TYR A 215 2.86 -6.93 8.46
N ALA A 216 2.72 -6.89 7.14
CA ALA A 216 1.58 -6.26 6.50
C ALA A 216 1.12 -7.02 5.26
N ILE A 217 -0.17 -6.90 4.94
CA ILE A 217 -0.77 -7.34 3.68
C ILE A 217 -1.11 -6.07 2.89
N LEU A 218 -0.39 -5.84 1.81
CA LEU A 218 -0.57 -4.67 0.97
C LEU A 218 -1.82 -4.80 0.11
N ASN A 219 -2.45 -3.67 -0.16
CA ASN A 219 -3.62 -3.59 -1.02
C ASN A 219 -3.25 -3.96 -2.46
N ASN A 220 -4.06 -4.81 -3.07
CA ASN A 220 -3.81 -5.30 -4.42
C ASN A 220 -4.41 -4.34 -5.45
N ARG A 221 -3.56 -3.78 -6.32
CA ARG A 221 -3.93 -2.76 -7.30
C ARG A 221 -3.00 -2.82 -8.54
N ASN A 222 -3.16 -1.89 -9.47
CA ASN A 222 -2.18 -1.72 -10.54
C ASN A 222 -0.83 -1.23 -10.00
N LEU A 223 0.26 -1.86 -10.45
CA LEU A 223 1.64 -1.56 -10.02
C LEU A 223 2.22 -0.33 -10.70
N GLY A 224 1.85 -0.07 -11.95
CA GLY A 224 2.31 1.05 -12.75
C GLY A 224 1.24 1.50 -13.74
N ASN A 225 1.45 2.64 -14.38
CA ASN A 225 0.64 3.14 -15.46
C ASN A 225 1.52 3.44 -16.68
N TYR A 226 0.90 3.46 -17.84
CA TYR A 226 1.47 4.11 -19.01
C TYR A 226 1.54 5.62 -18.79
N LYS A 227 2.60 6.24 -19.30
CA LYS A 227 2.70 7.68 -19.39
C LYS A 227 2.69 8.07 -20.87
N PHE A 228 1.77 8.96 -21.22
CA PHE A 228 1.56 9.39 -22.59
C PHE A 228 1.87 10.87 -22.75
N LEU A 229 2.33 11.24 -23.96
CA LEU A 229 2.30 12.61 -24.45
C LEU A 229 1.17 12.70 -25.50
N LEU A 230 0.15 13.50 -25.18
CA LEU A 230 -0.92 13.85 -26.11
C LEU A 230 -0.49 15.14 -26.82
N ILE A 231 -0.15 15.05 -28.10
CA ILE A 231 0.38 16.15 -28.87
C ILE A 231 -0.73 16.70 -29.78
N ASP A 232 -1.13 17.97 -29.60
CA ASP A 232 -2.17 18.62 -30.38
C ASP A 232 -1.87 18.49 -31.88
N LYS A 233 -2.77 17.84 -32.64
CA LYS A 233 -2.59 17.55 -34.08
C LYS A 233 -2.46 18.80 -34.92
N GLU A 234 -3.31 19.81 -34.68
CA GLU A 234 -3.32 21.04 -35.44
C GLU A 234 -1.98 21.78 -35.32
N LEU A 235 -1.43 21.81 -34.08
CA LEU A 235 -0.14 22.45 -33.82
C LEU A 235 1.02 21.62 -34.37
N ALA A 236 1.00 20.30 -34.18
CA ALA A 236 2.04 19.43 -34.73
C ALA A 236 2.12 19.54 -36.27
N ASP A 237 0.98 19.52 -36.95
CA ASP A 237 0.91 19.68 -38.41
C ASP A 237 1.34 21.08 -38.85
N LYS A 238 0.91 22.14 -38.16
CA LYS A 238 1.28 23.52 -38.42
C LYS A 238 2.77 23.74 -38.35
N TYR A 239 3.43 23.20 -37.37
CA TYR A 239 4.87 23.34 -37.14
C TYR A 239 5.69 22.19 -37.72
N GLN A 240 5.05 21.25 -38.45
CA GLN A 240 5.69 20.10 -39.11
C GLN A 240 6.51 19.25 -38.10
N PHE A 241 5.96 19.06 -36.90
CA PHE A 241 6.60 18.29 -35.84
C PHE A 241 6.43 16.79 -36.07
N ASP A 242 7.54 16.05 -36.15
CA ASP A 242 7.55 14.59 -36.28
C ASP A 242 7.35 13.91 -34.92
N THR A 243 6.11 13.57 -34.62
CA THR A 243 5.74 12.93 -33.38
C THR A 243 6.23 11.49 -33.25
N THR A 244 6.58 10.83 -34.36
CA THR A 244 7.02 9.42 -34.37
C THR A 244 8.44 9.23 -33.84
N SER A 245 9.23 10.29 -33.82
CA SER A 245 10.61 10.30 -33.34
C SER A 245 10.74 10.63 -31.84
N VAL A 246 9.65 11.05 -31.20
CA VAL A 246 9.65 11.51 -29.80
C VAL A 246 9.90 10.35 -28.84
N LYS A 247 10.92 10.48 -27.99
CA LYS A 247 11.29 9.55 -26.92
C LYS A 247 11.62 10.26 -25.60
N THR A 248 11.99 11.52 -25.66
CA THR A 248 12.45 12.32 -24.53
C THR A 248 11.84 13.71 -24.57
N LEU A 249 11.85 14.44 -23.45
CA LEU A 249 11.47 15.86 -23.43
C LEU A 249 12.31 16.70 -24.40
N LYS A 250 13.57 16.34 -24.61
CA LYS A 250 14.49 17.03 -25.52
C LYS A 250 14.00 17.00 -26.95
N ASP A 251 13.38 15.92 -27.41
CA ASP A 251 12.84 15.80 -28.76
C ASP A 251 11.67 16.77 -28.99
N CYS A 252 11.01 17.23 -27.94
CA CYS A 252 9.90 18.18 -27.97
C CYS A 252 10.35 19.65 -27.91
N GLU A 253 11.58 19.94 -27.47
CA GLU A 253 12.05 21.30 -27.17
C GLU A 253 11.79 22.28 -28.29
N ALA A 254 12.26 21.98 -29.52
CA ALA A 254 12.13 22.89 -30.66
C ALA A 254 10.67 23.18 -31.06
N PHE A 255 9.79 22.19 -30.94
CA PHE A 255 8.36 22.35 -31.16
C PHE A 255 7.72 23.24 -30.08
N LEU A 256 8.02 22.98 -28.79
CA LEU A 256 7.51 23.77 -27.68
C LEU A 256 8.00 25.22 -27.72
N ASP A 257 9.24 25.46 -28.14
CA ASP A 257 9.78 26.82 -28.36
C ASP A 257 8.97 27.55 -29.46
N GLN A 258 8.68 26.89 -30.61
CA GLN A 258 7.89 27.47 -31.70
C GLN A 258 6.45 27.78 -31.26
N VAL A 259 5.82 26.87 -30.52
CA VAL A 259 4.47 27.12 -30.00
C VAL A 259 4.46 28.30 -29.05
N LYS A 260 5.41 28.36 -28.12
CA LYS A 260 5.51 29.44 -27.14
C LYS A 260 5.69 30.82 -27.79
N GLU A 261 6.47 30.87 -28.85
CA GLU A 261 6.70 32.13 -29.62
C GLU A 261 5.52 32.48 -30.53
N GLY A 262 4.85 31.49 -31.11
CA GLY A 262 3.84 31.67 -32.15
C GLY A 262 2.39 31.67 -31.69
N GLU A 263 2.07 31.13 -30.49
CA GLU A 263 0.70 30.91 -30.03
C GLU A 263 0.43 31.67 -28.72
N SER A 264 -0.36 32.72 -28.76
CA SER A 264 -0.68 33.49 -27.54
C SER A 264 -1.70 32.86 -26.59
N ASN A 265 -2.48 31.88 -27.09
CA ASN A 265 -3.58 31.26 -26.35
C ASN A 265 -3.34 29.75 -26.12
N VAL A 266 -2.13 29.28 -26.29
CA VAL A 266 -1.73 27.90 -26.06
C VAL A 266 -0.62 27.88 -25.03
N ILE A 267 -0.75 27.00 -24.05
CA ILE A 267 0.31 26.74 -23.09
C ILE A 267 1.15 25.57 -23.65
N PRO A 268 2.49 25.66 -23.66
CA PRO A 268 3.31 24.60 -24.24
C PRO A 268 3.05 23.22 -23.62
N MET A 269 2.97 23.11 -22.29
CA MET A 269 2.68 21.85 -21.61
C MET A 269 1.75 22.05 -20.41
N ASN A 270 0.94 21.02 -20.08
CA ASN A 270 0.06 21.06 -18.93
C ASN A 270 0.84 21.02 -17.59
N LYS A 271 1.86 20.18 -17.48
CA LYS A 271 2.67 20.02 -16.26
C LYS A 271 4.08 19.54 -16.56
N GLU A 272 4.93 19.61 -15.57
CA GLU A 272 6.28 19.05 -15.61
C GLU A 272 6.27 17.54 -15.81
N ILE A 273 7.29 17.01 -16.46
CA ILE A 273 7.45 15.56 -16.65
C ILE A 273 8.79 15.09 -16.11
N ASP A 274 8.78 13.91 -15.50
CA ASP A 274 9.98 13.27 -14.99
C ASP A 274 10.81 12.62 -16.10
N VAL A 275 12.06 12.30 -15.77
CA VAL A 275 12.91 11.49 -16.64
C VAL A 275 12.30 10.11 -16.78
N ALA A 276 12.03 9.68 -18.02
CA ALA A 276 11.45 8.36 -18.27
C ALA A 276 12.38 7.23 -17.82
N ASN A 277 11.77 6.13 -17.39
CA ASN A 277 12.44 4.86 -17.03
C ASN A 277 13.43 4.96 -15.85
N VAL A 278 13.33 5.96 -15.00
CA VAL A 278 14.19 6.07 -13.82
C VAL A 278 13.63 5.25 -12.67
N GLN A 279 14.52 4.51 -12.00
CA GLN A 279 14.26 3.87 -10.72
C GLN A 279 15.33 4.24 -9.71
N TYR A 280 14.92 4.74 -8.55
CA TYR A 280 15.80 5.08 -7.44
C TYR A 280 15.96 3.91 -6.46
N VAL A 281 17.17 3.78 -5.89
CA VAL A 281 17.51 2.65 -4.99
C VAL A 281 16.87 2.79 -3.61
N LEU A 282 16.76 4.02 -3.11
CA LEU A 282 16.33 4.31 -1.74
C LEU A 282 14.91 4.91 -1.67
N GLY A 283 14.03 4.52 -2.57
CA GLY A 283 12.71 5.11 -2.68
C GLY A 283 12.73 6.39 -3.52
N ASN A 284 11.96 7.39 -3.11
CA ASN A 284 11.78 8.62 -3.89
C ASN A 284 13.09 9.38 -4.12
N GLU A 285 13.26 9.93 -5.30
CA GLU A 285 14.33 10.84 -5.76
C GLU A 285 15.63 10.81 -4.95
N SER A 286 16.31 9.68 -4.93
CA SER A 286 17.65 9.60 -4.34
C SER A 286 18.73 9.93 -5.36
N LEU A 287 19.93 10.26 -4.89
CA LEU A 287 21.08 10.44 -5.78
C LEU A 287 21.51 9.16 -6.48
N LEU A 288 21.04 8.00 -6.02
CA LEU A 288 21.43 6.70 -6.51
C LEU A 288 20.23 6.01 -7.20
N GLY A 289 20.44 5.58 -8.43
CA GLY A 289 19.39 4.92 -9.21
C GLY A 289 19.92 4.33 -10.51
N CYS A 290 18.99 3.94 -11.37
CA CYS A 290 19.30 3.52 -12.74
C CYS A 290 18.25 4.02 -13.71
N ILE A 291 18.59 4.02 -15.01
CA ILE A 291 17.65 4.19 -16.10
C ILE A 291 17.38 2.80 -16.66
N LEU A 292 16.16 2.31 -16.49
CA LEU A 292 15.74 0.98 -16.94
C LEU A 292 15.84 0.88 -18.47
N GLY A 293 16.10 -0.34 -18.98
CA GLY A 293 16.24 -0.58 -20.41
C GLY A 293 17.62 -0.22 -20.99
N THR A 294 18.55 0.26 -20.18
CA THR A 294 19.96 0.48 -20.56
C THR A 294 20.82 -0.73 -20.20
N SER A 295 22.02 -0.81 -20.76
CA SER A 295 22.98 -1.89 -20.47
C SER A 295 23.47 -1.90 -19.02
N GLU A 296 23.27 -0.80 -18.29
CA GLU A 296 23.69 -0.59 -16.90
C GLU A 296 22.51 -0.61 -15.92
N SER A 297 21.33 -1.03 -16.37
CA SER A 297 20.09 -0.95 -15.60
C SER A 297 20.04 -1.80 -14.31
N THR A 298 21.00 -2.69 -14.11
CA THR A 298 21.08 -3.52 -12.89
C THR A 298 22.12 -3.04 -11.87
N ILE A 299 22.91 -2.02 -12.24
CA ILE A 299 23.94 -1.48 -11.35
C ILE A 299 23.56 -0.05 -10.97
N PRO A 300 23.36 0.26 -9.69
CA PRO A 300 23.04 1.61 -9.27
C PRO A 300 24.23 2.56 -9.53
N SER A 301 23.91 3.72 -10.05
CA SER A 301 24.88 4.78 -10.29
C SER A 301 24.36 6.12 -9.79
N LEU A 302 25.25 7.09 -9.64
CA LEU A 302 24.83 8.46 -9.32
C LEU A 302 24.04 9.03 -10.51
N MET A 303 22.76 9.39 -10.30
CA MET A 303 21.86 9.88 -11.33
C MET A 303 22.42 11.15 -12.02
N TYR A 304 23.00 12.04 -11.24
CA TYR A 304 23.67 13.24 -11.79
C TYR A 304 25.00 12.94 -12.51
N GLY A 305 25.48 11.72 -12.51
CA GLY A 305 26.55 11.24 -13.36
C GLY A 305 26.08 10.72 -14.72
N GLN A 306 24.77 10.57 -14.91
CA GLN A 306 24.16 10.04 -16.14
C GLN A 306 23.79 11.19 -17.09
N PRO A 307 24.40 11.28 -18.30
CA PRO A 307 24.17 12.41 -19.21
C PRO A 307 22.70 12.64 -19.56
N ALA A 308 21.94 11.57 -19.82
CA ALA A 308 20.52 11.67 -20.18
C ALA A 308 19.67 12.27 -19.05
N TYR A 309 19.96 11.88 -17.79
CA TYR A 309 19.28 12.43 -16.63
C TYR A 309 19.58 13.92 -16.46
N VAL A 310 20.86 14.30 -16.53
CA VAL A 310 21.29 15.70 -16.38
C VAL A 310 20.73 16.57 -17.50
N GLU A 311 20.76 16.11 -18.75
CA GLU A 311 20.20 16.83 -19.89
C GLU A 311 18.72 17.12 -19.70
N HIS A 312 17.96 16.13 -19.23
CA HIS A 312 16.53 16.29 -18.97
C HIS A 312 16.29 17.32 -17.85
N LYS A 313 16.97 17.18 -16.68
CA LYS A 313 16.79 18.12 -15.54
C LYS A 313 17.18 19.55 -15.93
N VAL A 314 18.25 19.74 -16.70
CA VAL A 314 18.65 21.06 -17.21
C VAL A 314 17.58 21.66 -18.13
N LEU A 315 17.03 20.86 -19.04
CA LEU A 315 15.97 21.31 -19.94
C LEU A 315 14.68 21.63 -19.17
N LEU A 316 14.29 20.77 -18.23
CA LEU A 316 13.12 20.98 -17.39
C LEU A 316 13.21 22.33 -16.64
N GLU A 317 14.35 22.62 -16.00
CA GLU A 317 14.59 23.90 -15.32
C GLU A 317 14.53 25.10 -16.25
N LYS A 318 15.08 24.97 -17.47
CA LYS A 318 14.95 25.99 -18.51
C LYS A 318 13.47 26.27 -18.82
N MET A 319 12.68 25.21 -18.97
CA MET A 319 11.25 25.29 -19.27
C MET A 319 10.43 25.87 -18.12
N VAL A 320 10.68 25.45 -16.88
CA VAL A 320 10.03 26.01 -15.67
C VAL A 320 10.27 27.52 -15.62
N LYS A 321 11.53 27.96 -15.68
CA LYS A 321 11.89 29.38 -15.66
C LYS A 321 11.38 30.15 -16.88
N GLY A 322 11.26 29.47 -17.99
CA GLY A 322 10.71 30.00 -19.23
C GLY A 322 9.18 30.12 -19.23
N GLY A 323 8.46 29.56 -18.26
CA GLY A 323 6.99 29.56 -18.20
C GLY A 323 6.37 28.70 -19.32
N TYR A 324 6.85 27.46 -19.47
CA TYR A 324 6.32 26.49 -20.44
C TYR A 324 5.16 25.67 -19.88
N PHE A 325 4.98 25.67 -18.57
CA PHE A 325 3.96 24.88 -17.88
C PHE A 325 2.78 25.72 -17.44
N ALA A 326 1.62 25.06 -17.27
CA ALA A 326 0.45 25.71 -16.71
C ALA A 326 0.68 26.04 -15.23
N ASP A 327 0.16 27.20 -14.79
CA ASP A 327 0.13 27.54 -13.35
C ASP A 327 -0.88 26.65 -12.58
N ASP A 328 -1.93 26.21 -13.24
CA ASP A 328 -2.95 25.32 -12.74
C ASP A 328 -3.39 24.38 -13.87
N PRO A 329 -2.87 23.15 -13.89
CA PRO A 329 -3.16 22.18 -14.96
C PRO A 329 -4.62 21.67 -14.95
N GLU A 330 -5.35 21.81 -13.80
CA GLU A 330 -6.75 21.40 -13.66
C GLU A 330 -7.76 22.45 -14.10
N LYS A 331 -7.27 23.64 -14.50
CA LYS A 331 -8.13 24.74 -14.92
C LYS A 331 -8.78 24.43 -16.27
N GLU A 332 -10.11 24.38 -16.28
CA GLU A 332 -10.91 24.15 -17.49
C GLU A 332 -10.67 25.16 -18.61
N GLY A 333 -10.74 24.66 -19.85
CA GLY A 333 -10.70 25.48 -21.07
C GLY A 333 -9.32 25.96 -21.47
N GLN A 334 -8.27 25.46 -20.87
CA GLN A 334 -6.91 25.66 -21.34
C GLN A 334 -6.61 24.74 -22.54
N ARG A 335 -5.81 25.23 -23.50
CA ARG A 335 -5.29 24.44 -24.62
C ARG A 335 -3.79 24.26 -24.46
N TYR A 336 -3.33 23.04 -24.59
CA TYR A 336 -1.94 22.65 -24.49
C TYR A 336 -1.39 22.20 -25.84
N ALA A 337 -0.11 22.42 -26.09
CA ALA A 337 0.55 21.80 -27.25
C ALA A 337 0.91 20.34 -26.98
N ILE A 338 1.30 20.04 -25.73
CA ILE A 338 1.54 18.68 -25.25
C ILE A 338 0.88 18.53 -23.88
N GLU A 339 0.08 17.50 -23.71
CA GLU A 339 -0.40 17.07 -22.41
C GLU A 339 0.33 15.80 -21.98
N TYR A 340 0.89 15.81 -20.77
CA TYR A 340 1.46 14.65 -20.13
C TYR A 340 0.41 14.03 -19.21
N VAL A 341 0.05 12.77 -19.48
CA VAL A 341 -0.99 12.05 -18.75
C VAL A 341 -0.54 10.65 -18.36
N GLU A 342 -1.00 10.19 -17.20
CA GLU A 342 -0.88 8.79 -16.79
C GLU A 342 -2.21 8.08 -16.97
N SER A 343 -2.18 6.88 -17.54
CA SER A 343 -3.37 6.09 -17.75
C SER A 343 -3.06 4.60 -18.01
N TYR A 344 -4.05 3.85 -18.45
CA TYR A 344 -3.95 2.46 -18.84
C TYR A 344 -3.74 2.30 -20.36
N GLU A 345 -3.36 1.10 -20.79
CA GLU A 345 -2.97 0.82 -22.18
C GLU A 345 -4.01 1.29 -23.21
N ARG A 346 -5.28 0.99 -22.98
CA ARG A 346 -6.39 1.26 -23.89
C ARG A 346 -6.97 2.67 -23.78
N ALA A 347 -6.48 3.48 -22.87
CA ALA A 347 -6.99 4.83 -22.63
C ALA A 347 -7.00 5.75 -23.89
N PRO A 348 -6.04 5.66 -24.84
CA PRO A 348 -6.10 6.46 -26.06
C PRO A 348 -7.36 6.22 -26.89
N GLU A 349 -7.88 5.01 -26.91
CA GLU A 349 -9.11 4.63 -27.64
C GLU A 349 -10.36 4.93 -26.80
N ASP A 350 -10.37 4.52 -25.54
CA ASP A 350 -11.52 4.66 -24.64
C ASP A 350 -11.88 6.13 -24.39
N ASN A 351 -10.88 7.03 -24.34
CA ASN A 351 -11.07 8.46 -24.16
C ASN A 351 -11.08 9.28 -25.46
N ASN A 352 -11.03 8.65 -26.63
CA ASN A 352 -11.00 9.29 -27.94
C ASN A 352 -9.83 10.31 -28.10
N TRP A 353 -8.71 10.13 -27.40
CA TRP A 353 -7.57 11.04 -27.50
C TRP A 353 -7.03 11.16 -28.91
N THR A 354 -7.13 10.08 -29.68
CA THR A 354 -6.67 10.03 -31.06
C THR A 354 -7.51 10.88 -32.03
N ASP A 355 -8.63 11.46 -31.61
CA ASP A 355 -9.39 12.36 -32.48
C ASP A 355 -8.64 13.67 -32.71
N ASP A 356 -8.14 14.29 -31.65
CA ASP A 356 -7.51 15.61 -31.69
C ASP A 356 -6.00 15.59 -31.39
N HIS A 357 -5.43 14.45 -30.97
CA HIS A 357 -4.03 14.34 -30.58
C HIS A 357 -3.29 13.21 -31.32
N TYR A 358 -2.01 13.42 -31.59
CA TYR A 358 -1.06 12.34 -31.77
C TYR A 358 -0.67 11.82 -30.40
N VAL A 359 -0.86 10.51 -30.17
CA VAL A 359 -0.58 9.88 -28.88
C VAL A 359 0.77 9.17 -28.94
N VAL A 360 1.68 9.57 -28.05
CA VAL A 360 3.01 8.97 -27.94
C VAL A 360 3.13 8.31 -26.57
N VAL A 361 3.51 7.02 -26.54
CA VAL A 361 3.89 6.35 -25.29
C VAL A 361 5.25 6.91 -24.87
N TYR A 362 5.26 7.68 -23.78
CA TYR A 362 6.48 8.25 -23.22
C TYR A 362 7.19 7.26 -22.28
N GLU A 363 6.41 6.51 -21.51
CA GLU A 363 6.93 5.47 -20.61
C GLU A 363 5.95 4.31 -20.50
N GLU A 364 6.47 3.09 -20.69
CA GLU A 364 5.76 1.85 -20.41
C GLU A 364 5.56 1.68 -18.89
N PRO A 365 4.58 0.87 -18.43
CA PRO A 365 4.33 0.71 -17.02
C PRO A 365 5.54 0.19 -16.24
N ILE A 366 5.96 0.97 -15.27
CA ILE A 366 7.00 0.62 -14.29
C ILE A 366 6.34 0.59 -12.92
N ALA A 367 6.66 -0.44 -12.13
CA ALA A 367 6.15 -0.54 -10.78
C ALA A 367 6.61 0.65 -9.93
N SER A 368 5.64 1.41 -9.43
CA SER A 368 5.89 2.58 -8.60
C SER A 368 5.96 2.20 -7.13
N TYR A 369 6.95 2.75 -6.43
CA TYR A 369 7.07 2.61 -4.98
C TYR A 369 5.83 3.16 -4.24
N GLU A 370 5.31 4.29 -4.70
CA GLU A 370 4.12 4.91 -4.14
C GLU A 370 2.88 4.03 -4.31
N LYS A 371 2.67 3.48 -5.51
CA LYS A 371 1.54 2.56 -5.75
C LYS A 371 1.68 1.27 -4.95
N LEU A 372 2.90 0.74 -4.84
CA LEU A 372 3.16 -0.48 -4.08
C LEU A 372 2.78 -0.31 -2.60
N TYR A 373 3.17 0.81 -1.99
CA TYR A 373 2.93 1.08 -0.58
C TYR A 373 1.76 2.05 -0.32
N SER A 374 0.83 2.21 -1.27
CA SER A 374 -0.30 3.15 -1.13
C SER A 374 -1.21 2.82 0.05
N GLY A 375 -1.40 1.54 0.37
CA GLY A 375 -2.22 1.11 1.49
C GLY A 375 -1.94 -0.34 1.87
N MET A 376 -2.03 -0.65 3.15
CA MET A 376 -1.82 -1.99 3.68
C MET A 376 -2.49 -2.18 5.03
N PHE A 377 -2.77 -3.43 5.38
CA PHE A 377 -3.27 -3.81 6.68
C PHE A 377 -2.23 -4.60 7.46
N GLY A 378 -1.97 -4.19 8.70
CA GLY A 378 -1.21 -4.92 9.69
C GLY A 378 -2.11 -5.41 10.82
N VAL A 379 -1.60 -6.33 11.61
CA VAL A 379 -2.25 -6.80 12.83
C VAL A 379 -1.47 -6.28 14.02
N SER A 380 -2.17 -5.68 14.98
CA SER A 380 -1.55 -5.19 16.22
C SER A 380 -0.91 -6.32 17.02
N SER A 381 0.26 -6.08 17.60
CA SER A 381 0.88 -7.02 18.56
C SER A 381 0.07 -7.19 19.85
N THR A 382 -0.88 -6.27 20.12
CA THR A 382 -1.80 -6.35 21.26
C THR A 382 -3.17 -6.95 20.89
N THR A 383 -3.32 -7.47 19.66
CA THR A 383 -4.59 -8.06 19.22
C THR A 383 -5.02 -9.22 20.09
N LYS A 384 -6.33 -9.40 20.25
CA LYS A 384 -6.90 -10.58 20.93
C LYS A 384 -6.67 -11.87 20.16
N SER A 385 -6.49 -11.80 18.82
CA SER A 385 -6.27 -12.98 17.98
C SER A 385 -5.70 -12.60 16.62
N VAL A 386 -4.42 -12.90 16.38
CA VAL A 386 -3.79 -12.72 15.06
C VAL A 386 -4.54 -13.51 13.98
N LYS A 387 -4.90 -14.77 14.28
CA LYS A 387 -5.65 -15.63 13.37
C LYS A 387 -6.97 -14.98 12.92
N ARG A 388 -7.79 -14.49 13.86
CA ARG A 388 -9.10 -13.89 13.54
C ARG A 388 -8.94 -12.55 12.80
N SER A 389 -7.93 -11.76 13.16
CA SER A 389 -7.58 -10.53 12.44
C SER A 389 -7.21 -10.83 10.99
N MET A 390 -6.41 -11.88 10.74
CA MET A 390 -6.05 -12.31 9.39
C MET A 390 -7.24 -12.91 8.61
N GLU A 391 -8.23 -13.52 9.27
CA GLU A 391 -9.49 -13.94 8.62
C GLU A 391 -10.29 -12.73 8.11
N ILE A 392 -10.32 -11.62 8.84
CA ILE A 392 -10.94 -10.37 8.39
C ILE A 392 -10.15 -9.73 7.24
N ILE A 393 -8.81 -9.63 7.35
CA ILE A 393 -7.96 -9.16 6.25
C ILE A 393 -8.16 -10.03 5.01
N ARG A 394 -8.30 -11.35 5.18
CA ARG A 394 -8.61 -12.26 4.07
C ARG A 394 -9.91 -11.91 3.38
N LEU A 395 -10.97 -11.53 4.09
CA LEU A 395 -12.22 -11.05 3.47
C LEU A 395 -11.98 -9.80 2.61
N LEU A 396 -11.23 -8.83 3.10
CA LEU A 396 -10.85 -7.63 2.34
C LEU A 396 -10.03 -7.95 1.07
N MET A 397 -9.35 -9.08 1.04
CA MET A 397 -8.51 -9.47 -0.09
C MET A 397 -9.18 -10.46 -1.05
N THR A 398 -10.24 -11.17 -0.63
CA THR A 398 -10.78 -12.31 -1.39
C THR A 398 -12.29 -12.35 -1.55
N ASN A 399 -13.05 -11.52 -0.84
CA ASN A 399 -14.52 -11.49 -0.89
C ASN A 399 -15.02 -10.17 -1.49
N ALA A 400 -15.60 -10.22 -2.69
CA ALA A 400 -16.04 -9.03 -3.41
C ALA A 400 -17.14 -8.26 -2.67
N GLU A 401 -18.09 -8.95 -2.03
CA GLU A 401 -19.19 -8.32 -1.31
C GLU A 401 -18.66 -7.53 -0.09
N TYR A 402 -17.70 -8.12 0.63
CA TYR A 402 -17.03 -7.47 1.76
C TYR A 402 -16.18 -6.27 1.32
N CYS A 403 -15.43 -6.41 0.21
CA CYS A 403 -14.63 -5.33 -0.36
C CYS A 403 -15.48 -4.14 -0.79
N ASN A 404 -16.59 -4.39 -1.52
CA ASN A 404 -17.45 -3.32 -2.00
C ASN A 404 -18.19 -2.61 -0.84
N ALA A 405 -18.61 -3.35 0.18
CA ALA A 405 -19.21 -2.75 1.37
C ALA A 405 -18.21 -1.84 2.10
N TYR A 406 -16.97 -2.30 2.27
CA TYR A 406 -15.93 -1.50 2.92
C TYR A 406 -15.47 -0.31 2.08
N GLN A 407 -15.49 -0.42 0.74
CA GLN A 407 -15.09 0.65 -0.17
C GLN A 407 -16.19 1.69 -0.38
N TYR A 408 -17.38 1.25 -0.71
CA TYR A 408 -18.44 2.11 -1.22
C TYR A 408 -19.67 2.18 -0.31
N GLY A 409 -19.69 1.38 0.77
CA GLY A 409 -20.85 1.30 1.65
C GLY A 409 -21.93 0.37 1.16
N ILE A 410 -23.20 0.77 1.29
CA ILE A 410 -24.38 -0.07 1.07
C ILE A 410 -25.02 0.25 -0.28
N SER A 411 -25.28 -0.80 -1.08
CA SER A 411 -25.99 -0.68 -2.35
C SER A 411 -27.38 -0.06 -2.16
N ASP A 412 -27.82 0.73 -3.12
CA ASP A 412 -29.07 1.49 -3.13
C ASP A 412 -29.17 2.58 -2.01
N THR A 413 -28.09 2.76 -1.26
CA THR A 413 -27.97 3.82 -0.24
C THR A 413 -26.81 4.76 -0.56
N HIS A 414 -25.58 4.22 -0.66
CA HIS A 414 -24.39 4.99 -0.94
C HIS A 414 -23.97 4.91 -2.42
N TYR A 415 -24.29 3.81 -3.08
CA TYR A 415 -24.07 3.64 -4.52
C TYR A 415 -25.18 2.83 -5.19
N SER A 416 -25.31 2.93 -6.52
CA SER A 416 -26.18 2.07 -7.33
C SER A 416 -25.37 1.33 -8.39
N LEU A 417 -25.74 0.07 -8.66
CA LEU A 417 -25.08 -0.75 -9.68
C LEU A 417 -25.77 -0.55 -11.03
N ASN A 418 -25.00 -0.15 -12.05
CA ASN A 418 -25.44 0.01 -13.42
C ASN A 418 -25.52 -1.33 -14.18
N ASP A 419 -26.29 -1.39 -15.26
CA ASP A 419 -26.45 -2.58 -16.10
C ASP A 419 -25.13 -3.08 -16.73
N ASN A 420 -24.14 -2.19 -16.90
CA ASN A 420 -22.81 -2.51 -17.45
C ASN A 420 -21.82 -3.00 -16.41
N GLY A 421 -22.18 -3.01 -15.11
CA GLY A 421 -21.32 -3.46 -14.03
C GLY A 421 -20.47 -2.36 -13.37
N THR A 422 -20.65 -1.10 -13.78
CA THR A 422 -20.08 0.06 -13.06
C THR A 422 -21.04 0.56 -11.98
N ILE A 423 -20.58 1.44 -11.11
CA ILE A 423 -21.43 2.05 -10.08
C ILE A 423 -21.50 3.56 -10.24
N GLU A 424 -22.67 4.10 -9.89
CA GLU A 424 -22.91 5.51 -9.64
C GLU A 424 -22.89 5.76 -8.13
N ILE A 425 -22.13 6.75 -7.67
CA ILE A 425 -22.09 7.16 -6.25
C ILE A 425 -23.32 8.02 -5.98
N LEU A 426 -24.14 7.64 -5.00
CA LEU A 426 -25.39 8.31 -4.64
C LEU A 426 -25.22 9.26 -3.47
N SER A 427 -24.26 9.02 -2.57
CA SER A 427 -24.00 9.81 -1.37
C SER A 427 -22.51 9.78 -1.03
N ASP A 428 -22.01 10.88 -0.49
CA ASP A 428 -20.67 11.02 0.08
C ASP A 428 -20.62 10.84 1.61
N ASP A 429 -21.76 10.43 2.21
CA ASP A 429 -21.86 10.15 3.65
C ASP A 429 -20.93 9.02 4.10
N TYR A 430 -20.47 8.19 3.16
CA TYR A 430 -19.43 7.17 3.34
C TYR A 430 -18.45 7.22 2.17
N SER A 431 -17.22 7.66 2.45
CA SER A 431 -16.17 7.82 1.44
C SER A 431 -14.84 7.24 1.91
N MET A 432 -14.32 6.29 1.15
CA MET A 432 -13.02 5.65 1.37
C MET A 432 -12.17 5.79 0.11
N ASP A 433 -10.88 6.10 0.27
CA ASP A 433 -9.95 6.06 -0.87
C ASP A 433 -9.92 4.65 -1.49
N LEU A 434 -10.07 4.58 -2.82
CA LEU A 434 -10.15 3.32 -3.56
C LEU A 434 -8.94 2.40 -3.30
N TYR A 435 -7.78 2.98 -3.03
CA TYR A 435 -6.55 2.23 -2.85
C TYR A 435 -6.21 1.97 -1.38
N HIS A 436 -7.11 2.28 -0.45
CA HIS A 436 -6.95 2.07 0.99
C HIS A 436 -7.79 0.90 1.54
N THR A 437 -8.55 0.19 0.71
CA THR A 437 -9.59 -0.71 1.19
C THR A 437 -9.40 -2.20 0.90
N GLY A 438 -8.25 -2.60 0.38
CA GLY A 438 -7.92 -4.01 0.19
C GLY A 438 -7.65 -4.36 -1.27
N ASN A 439 -8.39 -5.34 -1.81
CA ASN A 439 -8.19 -5.79 -3.18
C ASN A 439 -9.08 -5.02 -4.16
N VAL A 440 -8.53 -3.99 -4.79
CA VAL A 440 -9.23 -3.15 -5.77
C VAL A 440 -9.86 -3.97 -6.91
N PHE A 441 -9.23 -5.06 -7.32
CA PHE A 441 -9.73 -5.90 -8.42
C PHE A 441 -11.00 -6.71 -8.09
N LEU A 442 -11.51 -6.58 -6.86
CA LEU A 442 -12.79 -7.16 -6.43
C LEU A 442 -13.88 -6.09 -6.27
N THR A 443 -13.53 -4.82 -6.34
CA THR A 443 -14.49 -3.72 -6.26
C THR A 443 -15.17 -3.46 -7.60
N TYR A 444 -16.25 -2.73 -7.58
CA TYR A 444 -16.88 -2.24 -8.82
C TYR A 444 -16.10 -1.03 -9.35
N PRO A 445 -15.90 -0.91 -10.68
CA PRO A 445 -15.46 0.35 -11.28
C PRO A 445 -16.55 1.42 -11.14
N THR A 446 -16.14 2.68 -10.99
CA THR A 446 -17.07 3.81 -11.06
C THR A 446 -17.47 4.12 -12.50
N GLU A 447 -18.55 4.88 -12.72
CA GLU A 447 -19.10 5.16 -14.06
C GLU A 447 -18.18 5.95 -14.99
N ASP A 448 -17.17 6.66 -14.44
CA ASP A 448 -16.12 7.36 -15.16
C ASP A 448 -15.00 6.43 -15.66
N MET A 449 -15.04 5.15 -15.28
CA MET A 449 -14.07 4.13 -15.67
C MET A 449 -14.67 3.16 -16.68
N PRO A 450 -13.86 2.55 -17.56
CA PRO A 450 -14.30 1.38 -18.32
C PRO A 450 -14.78 0.25 -17.39
N ALA A 451 -15.87 -0.41 -17.76
CA ALA A 451 -16.42 -1.50 -16.94
C ALA A 451 -15.45 -2.68 -16.74
N ASP A 452 -14.47 -2.83 -17.63
CA ASP A 452 -13.42 -3.87 -17.59
C ASP A 452 -12.05 -3.34 -17.16
N ILE A 453 -11.98 -2.18 -16.51
CA ILE A 453 -10.71 -1.55 -16.09
C ILE A 453 -9.86 -2.48 -15.23
N TRP A 454 -10.48 -3.28 -14.38
CA TRP A 454 -9.73 -4.20 -13.51
C TRP A 454 -9.09 -5.35 -14.29
N GLU A 455 -9.70 -5.81 -15.37
CA GLU A 455 -9.09 -6.81 -16.25
C GLU A 455 -7.91 -6.20 -17.01
N ILE A 456 -8.05 -4.96 -17.50
CA ILE A 456 -6.97 -4.21 -18.12
C ILE A 456 -5.79 -4.07 -17.15
N TYR A 457 -6.03 -3.66 -15.91
CA TYR A 457 -4.98 -3.50 -14.91
C TYR A 457 -4.32 -4.83 -14.48
N LYS A 458 -5.08 -5.92 -14.42
CA LYS A 458 -4.51 -7.25 -14.15
C LYS A 458 -3.56 -7.70 -15.27
N GLU A 459 -3.94 -7.49 -16.54
CA GLU A 459 -3.09 -7.77 -17.69
C GLU A 459 -1.85 -6.85 -17.69
N GLN A 460 -2.04 -5.57 -17.43
CA GLN A 460 -0.97 -4.58 -17.33
C GLN A 460 0.05 -4.94 -16.23
N ASN A 461 -0.40 -5.42 -15.06
CA ASN A 461 0.49 -5.87 -13.99
C ASN A 461 1.41 -7.01 -14.41
N GLN A 462 0.97 -7.90 -15.34
CA GLN A 462 1.82 -8.98 -15.84
C GLN A 462 2.98 -8.46 -16.72
N ASN A 463 2.79 -7.31 -17.35
CA ASN A 463 3.76 -6.67 -18.24
C ASN A 463 4.51 -5.52 -17.58
N THR A 464 4.07 -5.07 -16.41
CA THR A 464 4.69 -3.98 -15.66
C THR A 464 6.12 -4.36 -15.27
N VAL A 465 7.06 -3.49 -15.59
CA VAL A 465 8.47 -3.68 -15.19
C VAL A 465 8.60 -3.47 -13.70
N VAL A 466 8.94 -4.53 -12.98
CA VAL A 466 9.35 -4.45 -11.58
C VAL A 466 10.86 -4.25 -11.57
N GLY A 467 11.29 -3.03 -11.38
CA GLY A 467 12.71 -2.73 -11.39
C GLY A 467 13.44 -3.35 -10.18
N PRO A 468 14.76 -3.56 -10.30
CA PRO A 468 15.53 -4.37 -9.37
C PRO A 468 15.61 -3.78 -7.94
N TYR A 469 15.35 -2.49 -7.78
CA TYR A 469 15.48 -1.81 -6.49
C TYR A 469 14.17 -1.67 -5.73
N LEU A 470 13.03 -1.96 -6.35
CA LEU A 470 11.72 -1.71 -5.76
C LEU A 470 11.53 -2.41 -4.41
N LEU A 471 12.04 -3.63 -4.30
CA LEU A 471 11.94 -4.45 -3.09
C LEU A 471 13.27 -4.57 -2.34
N PHE A 472 14.30 -3.81 -2.74
CA PHE A 472 15.59 -3.88 -2.08
C PHE A 472 15.51 -3.39 -0.63
N PRO A 473 15.76 -4.27 0.36
CA PRO A 473 15.60 -3.93 1.76
C PRO A 473 16.87 -3.24 2.31
N TYR A 474 17.21 -2.07 1.77
CA TYR A 474 18.44 -1.32 2.11
C TYR A 474 18.59 -0.98 3.60
N ASP A 475 17.53 -1.10 4.36
CA ASP A 475 17.44 -0.79 5.80
C ASP A 475 17.19 -2.03 6.66
N ASP A 476 17.43 -3.23 6.11
CA ASP A 476 17.28 -4.48 6.85
C ASP A 476 18.28 -4.58 8.01
N GLN A 477 17.76 -4.84 9.22
CA GLN A 477 18.57 -4.94 10.45
C GLN A 477 19.62 -6.07 10.38
N SER A 478 19.40 -7.09 9.52
CA SER A 478 20.37 -8.17 9.31
C SER A 478 21.71 -7.72 8.72
N TYR A 479 21.74 -6.52 8.09
CA TYR A 479 22.99 -5.94 7.58
C TYR A 479 23.92 -5.43 8.67
N GLY A 480 23.43 -5.31 9.89
CA GLY A 480 24.19 -4.86 11.06
C GLY A 480 24.30 -3.33 11.15
N GLU A 481 24.58 -2.88 12.36
CA GLU A 481 24.55 -1.46 12.76
C GLU A 481 25.47 -0.56 11.92
N GLN A 482 26.64 -1.07 11.54
CA GLN A 482 27.61 -0.30 10.74
C GLN A 482 27.11 -0.06 9.32
N SER A 483 26.55 -1.07 8.65
CA SER A 483 25.98 -0.94 7.29
C SER A 483 24.78 0.00 7.29
N LEU A 484 23.88 -0.15 8.26
CA LEU A 484 22.72 0.73 8.40
C LEU A 484 23.13 2.19 8.68
N SER A 485 24.17 2.41 9.48
CA SER A 485 24.74 3.74 9.71
C SER A 485 25.25 4.37 8.41
N LEU A 486 25.89 3.59 7.54
CA LEU A 486 26.36 4.06 6.23
C LEU A 486 25.18 4.42 5.30
N VAL A 487 24.14 3.58 5.26
CA VAL A 487 22.92 3.85 4.49
C VAL A 487 22.26 5.15 4.96
N ASN A 488 22.04 5.30 6.26
CA ASN A 488 21.44 6.49 6.84
C ASN A 488 22.27 7.76 6.56
N ARG A 489 23.59 7.65 6.65
CA ARG A 489 24.49 8.75 6.29
C ARG A 489 24.35 9.13 4.82
N PHE A 490 24.28 8.15 3.91
CA PHE A 490 24.08 8.40 2.49
C PHE A 490 22.75 9.10 2.23
N ILE A 491 21.65 8.65 2.83
CA ILE A 491 20.32 9.28 2.71
C ILE A 491 20.41 10.74 3.18
N THR A 492 20.99 10.99 4.34
CA THR A 492 21.14 12.35 4.88
C THR A 492 21.93 13.26 3.93
N LEU A 493 23.06 12.78 3.41
CA LEU A 493 23.87 13.53 2.46
C LEU A 493 23.16 13.75 1.13
N SER A 494 22.39 12.76 0.66
CA SER A 494 21.58 12.88 -0.56
C SER A 494 20.53 13.98 -0.43
N ASN A 495 19.79 13.99 0.69
CA ASN A 495 18.78 15.02 0.96
C ASN A 495 19.41 16.42 1.06
N GLN A 496 20.52 16.56 1.78
CA GLN A 496 21.25 17.84 1.86
C GLN A 496 21.72 18.32 0.48
N TYR A 497 22.17 17.41 -0.36
CA TYR A 497 22.59 17.73 -1.72
C TYR A 497 21.41 18.23 -2.55
N MET A 498 20.26 17.53 -2.51
CA MET A 498 19.07 17.91 -3.25
C MET A 498 18.53 19.27 -2.79
N ASP A 499 18.51 19.53 -1.48
CA ASP A 499 18.12 20.83 -0.93
C ASP A 499 19.03 21.97 -1.42
N GLN A 500 20.36 21.76 -1.41
CA GLN A 500 21.32 22.73 -1.92
C GLN A 500 21.18 22.95 -3.42
N TYR A 501 20.95 21.88 -4.18
CA TYR A 501 20.72 21.94 -5.61
C TYR A 501 19.47 22.77 -5.92
N GLN A 502 18.33 22.45 -5.33
CA GLN A 502 17.08 23.20 -5.50
C GLN A 502 17.25 24.68 -5.14
N GLN A 503 17.85 24.98 -3.97
CA GLN A 503 18.07 26.37 -3.55
C GLN A 503 18.96 27.11 -4.54
N THR A 504 20.00 26.49 -5.06
CA THR A 504 20.94 27.10 -6.00
C THR A 504 20.27 27.38 -7.34
N VAL A 505 19.46 26.44 -7.83
CA VAL A 505 18.72 26.54 -9.09
C VAL A 505 17.62 27.60 -8.99
N MET A 506 16.82 27.58 -7.93
CA MET A 506 15.71 28.51 -7.71
C MET A 506 16.17 29.96 -7.50
N GLN A 507 17.37 30.17 -6.92
CA GLN A 507 17.90 31.51 -6.67
C GLN A 507 18.65 32.11 -7.87
N SER A 508 18.86 31.36 -8.94
CA SER A 508 19.58 31.82 -10.11
C SER A 508 18.71 32.67 -11.03
N ASP A 509 19.03 33.96 -11.16
CA ASP A 509 18.48 34.86 -12.19
C ASP A 509 19.15 34.70 -13.56
N ALA A 510 19.98 33.66 -13.73
CA ALA A 510 20.80 33.50 -14.93
C ALA A 510 19.94 33.24 -16.16
N LEU A 511 20.13 34.07 -17.19
CA LEU A 511 19.54 33.96 -18.52
C LEU A 511 19.95 32.66 -19.27
N ASN A 512 20.95 31.95 -18.75
CA ASN A 512 21.48 30.68 -19.24
C ASN A 512 21.44 29.61 -18.17
N ALA A 513 20.22 29.19 -17.82
CA ALA A 513 19.98 28.17 -16.77
C ALA A 513 20.77 26.88 -17.04
N ALA A 514 20.90 26.45 -18.29
CA ALA A 514 21.64 25.25 -18.67
C ALA A 514 23.14 25.32 -18.31
N ASP A 515 23.81 26.43 -18.61
CA ASP A 515 25.23 26.60 -18.30
C ASP A 515 25.45 26.72 -16.80
N TYR A 516 24.51 27.37 -16.11
CA TYR A 516 24.56 27.51 -14.65
C TYR A 516 24.33 26.19 -13.92
N ILE A 517 23.37 25.39 -14.36
CA ILE A 517 23.08 24.06 -13.80
C ILE A 517 24.28 23.13 -14.05
N ALA A 518 24.84 23.13 -15.25
CA ALA A 518 26.04 22.36 -15.56
C ALA A 518 27.25 22.79 -14.71
N GLU A 519 27.43 24.11 -14.49
CA GLU A 519 28.50 24.64 -13.64
C GLU A 519 28.24 24.35 -12.14
N ALA A 520 27.01 24.52 -11.67
CA ALA A 520 26.63 24.16 -10.28
C ALA A 520 26.81 22.66 -10.04
N TYR A 521 26.44 21.84 -10.99
CA TYR A 521 26.64 20.41 -10.96
C TYR A 521 28.13 20.04 -10.96
N ALA A 522 28.97 20.63 -11.81
CA ALA A 522 30.41 20.41 -11.82
C ALA A 522 31.05 20.82 -10.47
N ARG A 523 30.60 21.93 -9.87
CA ARG A 523 31.05 22.37 -8.55
C ARG A 523 30.60 21.42 -7.42
N LEU A 524 29.39 20.86 -7.52
CA LEU A 524 28.88 19.91 -6.54
C LEU A 524 29.58 18.56 -6.62
N ILE A 525 29.95 18.08 -7.80
CA ILE A 525 30.78 16.88 -7.99
C ILE A 525 32.14 17.03 -7.31
N ASP A 526 32.72 18.22 -7.34
CA ASP A 526 34.02 18.51 -6.68
C ASP A 526 33.90 18.78 -5.17
N THR A 527 32.69 18.68 -4.59
CA THR A 527 32.51 18.92 -3.16
C THR A 527 32.84 17.68 -2.32
N GLN A 528 33.25 17.93 -1.06
CA GLN A 528 33.46 16.86 -0.08
C GLN A 528 32.20 16.00 0.10
N LEU A 529 31.01 16.56 -0.10
CA LEU A 529 29.73 15.87 -0.03
C LEU A 529 29.66 14.69 -1.01
N ILE A 530 30.05 14.89 -2.28
CA ILE A 530 30.07 13.82 -3.30
C ILE A 530 31.18 12.80 -2.99
N ILE A 531 32.36 13.28 -2.60
CA ILE A 531 33.46 12.38 -2.23
C ILE A 531 33.05 11.50 -1.05
N ASP A 532 32.38 12.07 -0.07
CA ASP A 532 31.85 11.33 1.08
C ASP A 532 30.75 10.34 0.66
N ASN A 533 29.85 10.72 -0.27
CA ASN A 533 28.84 9.81 -0.83
C ASN A 533 29.46 8.66 -1.62
N LEU A 534 30.44 8.94 -2.48
CA LEU A 534 31.16 7.90 -3.23
C LEU A 534 31.88 6.94 -2.29
N SER A 535 32.46 7.44 -1.21
CA SER A 535 33.13 6.61 -0.20
C SER A 535 32.13 5.69 0.53
N VAL A 536 30.87 6.11 0.71
CA VAL A 536 29.80 5.28 1.29
C VAL A 536 29.35 4.20 0.31
N LEU A 537 29.35 4.49 -0.99
CA LEU A 537 28.92 3.54 -2.03
C LEU A 537 29.93 2.40 -2.23
N ASP A 538 31.20 2.73 -2.37
CA ASP A 538 32.23 1.79 -2.83
C ASP A 538 33.17 1.30 -1.71
N VAL A 539 33.28 2.02 -0.61
CA VAL A 539 34.30 1.76 0.39
C VAL A 539 33.68 1.58 1.75
N ASN A 540 34.12 0.56 2.38
CA ASN A 540 34.02 0.30 3.79
C ASN A 540 34.69 1.44 4.59
N LEU A 541 33.91 2.46 4.98
CA LEU A 541 34.42 3.62 5.73
C LEU A 541 34.94 3.26 7.11
N SER A 542 34.57 2.10 7.64
CA SER A 542 35.08 1.62 8.94
C SER A 542 36.51 1.05 8.83
N GLY A 543 37.00 0.82 7.61
CA GLY A 543 38.24 0.06 7.39
C GLY A 543 38.13 -1.42 7.72
N ASP A 544 36.94 -1.88 8.13
CA ASP A 544 36.66 -3.30 8.37
C ASP A 544 36.18 -3.96 7.08
N PRO A 545 36.92 -4.92 6.51
CA PRO A 545 36.53 -5.62 5.28
C PRO A 545 35.23 -6.44 5.40
N LYS A 546 34.64 -6.53 6.60
CA LYS A 546 33.39 -7.24 6.85
C LYS A 546 32.14 -6.34 6.72
N THR A 547 32.31 -5.03 6.67
CA THR A 547 31.17 -4.11 6.52
C THR A 547 30.98 -3.76 5.05
N PRO A 548 29.97 -4.28 4.36
CA PRO A 548 29.73 -4.01 2.95
C PRO A 548 29.18 -2.60 2.73
N GLY A 549 29.56 -1.96 1.63
CA GLY A 549 28.91 -0.75 1.13
C GLY A 549 27.54 -1.05 0.49
N ILE A 550 26.75 -0.01 0.22
CA ILE A 550 25.38 -0.15 -0.34
C ILE A 550 25.35 -0.97 -1.64
N VAL A 551 26.29 -0.72 -2.56
CA VAL A 551 26.36 -1.46 -3.83
C VAL A 551 26.58 -2.95 -3.58
N LYS A 552 27.46 -3.30 -2.63
CA LYS A 552 27.69 -4.71 -2.30
C LYS A 552 26.46 -5.35 -1.66
N LEU A 553 25.81 -4.69 -0.72
CA LEU A 553 24.56 -5.17 -0.11
C LEU A 553 23.50 -5.48 -1.17
N TYR A 554 23.35 -4.58 -2.13
CA TYR A 554 22.44 -4.78 -3.24
C TYR A 554 22.84 -5.96 -4.13
N MET A 555 24.11 -6.11 -4.47
CA MET A 555 24.60 -7.23 -5.27
C MET A 555 24.44 -8.58 -4.54
N ASP A 556 24.65 -8.61 -3.23
CA ASP A 556 24.41 -9.79 -2.40
C ASP A 556 22.91 -10.14 -2.36
N TYR A 557 22.01 -9.13 -2.25
CA TYR A 557 20.56 -9.31 -2.34
C TYR A 557 20.13 -9.88 -3.71
N LEU A 558 20.63 -9.32 -4.82
CA LEU A 558 20.32 -9.83 -6.16
C LEU A 558 20.76 -11.29 -6.33
N THR A 559 21.95 -11.62 -5.84
CA THR A 559 22.46 -13.00 -5.94
C THR A 559 21.56 -13.95 -5.17
N ALA A 560 21.20 -13.60 -3.94
CA ALA A 560 20.30 -14.41 -3.12
C ALA A 560 18.90 -14.57 -3.74
N SER A 561 18.35 -13.52 -4.35
CA SER A 561 17.04 -13.57 -5.01
C SER A 561 17.06 -14.45 -6.27
N LEU A 562 18.17 -14.48 -7.01
CA LEU A 562 18.34 -15.34 -8.18
C LEU A 562 18.53 -16.81 -7.80
N GLU A 563 19.14 -17.12 -6.64
CA GLU A 563 19.29 -18.48 -6.13
C GLU A 563 17.99 -19.08 -5.59
N ASN A 564 17.03 -18.23 -5.22
CA ASN A 564 15.72 -18.64 -4.67
C ASN A 564 14.58 -18.60 -5.71
N SER A 565 14.82 -18.15 -6.93
CA SER A 565 13.88 -18.15 -8.07
C SER A 565 14.05 -19.40 -8.95
#